data_213b79f39edf38355ffa6a34b4b56565
#
_entry.id   213b79f39edf38355ffa6a34b4b56565
#
_cell.length_a   1.000
_cell.length_b   1.000
_cell.length_c   1.000
_cell.angle_alpha   90.00
_cell.angle_beta   90.00
_cell.angle_gamma   90.00
#
_symmetry.space_group_name_H-M   'P 1'
#
loop_
_entity.id
_entity.type
_entity.pdbx_description
1 polymer ?
#
loop_
_entity_poly.entity_id
_entity_poly.type
_entity_poly.pdbx_seq_one_letter_code
_entity_poly.pdbx_strand_id
1 'polypeptide(L)'
;SSRKNPWTPLKNVELTAALGDFHAAALDKTKQLYFTQESFDDFYYGKGSTYPDAHGSLGILFEQASSRGHLQDSDHGTLKFSDTIQNQVTTSLSTFAGALANKQAIVDYQVEFAEQTKDLIKDDDLAGYLLNEKFDQARFSKMLEILSAHQIQYFPLIKNVKVDGQIFD
;
A
#
# COMPACT_ATOMS: atom_id res chain seq x y z
N SER A 1 -4.42 0.50 12.78
CA SER A 1 -4.19 -0.96 12.77
C SER A 1 -2.95 -1.31 13.55
N SER A 2 -2.99 -2.38 14.34
CA SER A 2 -1.81 -2.94 15.02
C SER A 2 -0.85 -3.68 14.06
N ARG A 3 -1.27 -3.90 12.83
CA ARG A 3 -0.53 -4.61 11.78
C ARG A 3 -0.09 -3.67 10.66
N LYS A 4 0.52 -2.56 11.00
CA LYS A 4 1.14 -1.68 10.00
C LYS A 4 2.56 -2.12 9.71
N ASN A 5 2.98 -1.90 8.48
CA ASN A 5 4.38 -2.05 8.14
C ASN A 5 5.21 -1.00 8.93
N PRO A 6 6.28 -1.41 9.62
CA PRO A 6 7.09 -0.50 10.43
C PRO A 6 7.78 0.60 9.61
N TRP A 7 7.91 0.42 8.29
CA TRP A 7 8.48 1.41 7.38
C TRP A 7 7.46 2.44 6.88
N THR A 8 6.16 2.24 7.16
CA THR A 8 5.12 3.23 6.82
C THR A 8 5.26 4.45 7.73
N PRO A 9 5.53 5.65 7.19
CA PRO A 9 5.70 6.85 8.00
C PRO A 9 4.46 7.21 8.81
N LEU A 10 4.63 7.80 9.99
CA LEU A 10 3.50 8.25 10.81
C LEU A 10 2.60 9.25 10.06
N LYS A 11 3.21 10.10 9.24
CA LYS A 11 2.47 11.08 8.44
C LYS A 11 1.49 10.43 7.45
N ASN A 12 1.84 9.27 6.88
CA ASN A 12 0.92 8.47 6.06
C ASN A 12 -0.34 8.10 6.87
N VAL A 13 -0.13 7.60 8.09
CA VAL A 13 -1.22 7.20 8.98
C VAL A 13 -2.16 8.35 9.31
N GLU A 14 -1.61 9.54 9.60
CA GLU A 14 -2.38 10.74 9.90
C GLU A 14 -3.21 11.19 8.70
N LEU A 15 -2.61 11.20 7.50
CA LEU A 15 -3.31 11.58 6.27
C LEU A 15 -4.37 10.56 5.87
N THR A 16 -4.08 9.27 6.03
CA THR A 16 -5.07 8.20 5.81
C THR A 16 -6.26 8.35 6.75
N ALA A 17 -6.02 8.67 8.04
CA ALA A 17 -7.10 8.93 9.00
C ALA A 17 -7.92 10.18 8.60
N ALA A 18 -7.26 11.26 8.17
CA ALA A 18 -7.95 12.45 7.70
C ALA A 18 -8.85 12.19 6.47
N LEU A 19 -8.41 11.32 5.54
CA LEU A 19 -9.28 10.86 4.44
C LEU A 19 -10.42 9.98 4.96
N GLY A 20 -10.15 9.13 5.96
CA GLY A 20 -11.13 8.27 6.62
C GLY A 20 -12.32 9.06 7.20
N ASP A 21 -12.09 10.24 7.75
CA ASP A 21 -13.14 11.11 8.26
C ASP A 21 -14.13 11.56 7.17
N PHE A 22 -13.64 11.81 5.95
CA PHE A 22 -14.50 12.11 4.80
C PHE A 22 -15.35 10.90 4.38
N HIS A 23 -14.80 9.69 4.46
CA HIS A 23 -15.52 8.46 4.15
C HIS A 23 -16.62 8.22 5.20
N ALA A 24 -16.28 8.34 6.48
CA ALA A 24 -17.23 8.21 7.57
C ALA A 24 -18.38 9.22 7.44
N ALA A 25 -18.06 10.49 7.25
CA ALA A 25 -19.07 11.53 7.08
C ALA A 25 -19.98 11.33 5.84
N ALA A 26 -19.47 10.70 4.79
CA ALA A 26 -20.26 10.39 3.60
C ALA A 26 -21.16 9.18 3.83
N LEU A 27 -20.69 8.13 4.50
CA LEU A 27 -21.46 6.93 4.82
C LEU A 27 -22.55 7.20 5.87
N ASP A 28 -22.29 8.04 6.87
CA ASP A 28 -23.28 8.47 7.86
C ASP A 28 -24.53 9.05 7.20
N LYS A 29 -24.39 9.77 6.10
CA LYS A 29 -25.52 10.34 5.34
C LYS A 29 -26.37 9.26 4.68
N THR A 30 -25.78 8.10 4.36
CA THR A 30 -26.49 6.96 3.75
C THR A 30 -27.18 6.08 4.78
N LYS A 31 -26.88 6.25 6.07
CA LYS A 31 -27.37 5.42 7.18
C LYS A 31 -26.97 3.93 7.02
N GLN A 32 -25.90 3.66 6.28
CA GLN A 32 -25.34 2.32 6.15
C GLN A 32 -24.40 2.03 7.33
N LEU A 33 -24.38 0.78 7.77
CA LEU A 33 -23.41 0.32 8.76
C LEU A 33 -22.02 0.18 8.10
N TYR A 34 -21.01 0.66 8.80
CA TYR A 34 -19.61 0.50 8.38
C TYR A 34 -18.69 0.38 9.58
N PHE A 35 -17.50 -0.12 9.35
CA PHE A 35 -16.42 -0.19 10.33
C PHE A 35 -15.24 0.63 9.83
N THR A 36 -14.48 1.20 10.75
CA THR A 36 -13.24 1.90 10.46
C THR A 36 -12.21 1.60 11.52
N GLN A 37 -10.94 1.54 11.15
CA GLN A 37 -9.79 1.33 12.04
C GLN A 37 -9.77 -0.02 12.78
N GLU A 38 -10.56 -0.99 12.37
CA GLU A 38 -10.63 -2.31 12.99
C GLU A 38 -9.88 -3.35 12.16
N SER A 39 -9.10 -4.20 12.81
CA SER A 39 -8.50 -5.46 12.30
C SER A 39 -7.93 -5.46 10.88
N PHE A 40 -7.55 -4.32 10.32
CA PHE A 40 -6.91 -4.26 9.01
C PHE A 40 -5.45 -4.69 9.10
N ASP A 41 -5.05 -5.50 8.14
CA ASP A 41 -3.66 -5.85 7.92
C ASP A 41 -3.08 -4.93 6.83
N ASP A 42 -2.22 -4.04 7.25
CA ASP A 42 -1.51 -3.08 6.41
C ASP A 42 0.02 -3.30 6.50
N PHE A 43 0.43 -4.55 6.61
CA PHE A 43 1.83 -4.93 6.78
C PHE A 43 2.48 -5.34 5.46
N TYR A 44 1.81 -6.17 4.65
CA TYR A 44 2.38 -6.76 3.46
C TYR A 44 2.23 -5.86 2.23
N TYR A 45 3.35 -5.38 1.70
CA TYR A 45 3.38 -4.49 0.52
C TYR A 45 2.87 -5.11 -0.79
N GLY A 46 2.65 -6.40 -0.86
CA GLY A 46 2.01 -7.04 -2.01
C GLY A 46 0.52 -6.76 -2.17
N LYS A 47 -0.09 -5.96 -1.29
CA LYS A 47 -1.49 -5.53 -1.37
C LYS A 47 -1.61 -4.18 -2.06
N GLY A 48 -2.69 -3.99 -2.82
CA GLY A 48 -3.01 -2.70 -3.45
C GLY A 48 -3.29 -1.57 -2.46
N SER A 49 -3.65 -1.87 -1.21
CA SER A 49 -3.84 -0.89 -0.14
C SER A 49 -2.54 -0.50 0.56
N THR A 50 -1.53 -1.38 0.61
CA THR A 50 -0.27 -1.14 1.33
C THR A 50 0.87 -0.74 0.39
N TYR A 51 0.85 -1.21 -0.87
CA TYR A 51 1.88 -0.90 -1.85
C TYR A 51 2.05 0.61 -2.11
N PRO A 52 0.99 1.43 -2.24
CA PRO A 52 1.12 2.87 -2.40
C PRO A 52 1.88 3.55 -1.24
N ASP A 53 1.76 3.03 -0.02
CA ASP A 53 2.42 3.58 1.16
C ASP A 53 3.94 3.47 1.07
N ALA A 54 4.46 2.43 0.41
CA ALA A 54 5.88 2.26 0.13
C ALA A 54 6.43 3.24 -0.93
N HIS A 55 5.56 4.01 -1.57
CA HIS A 55 5.89 4.95 -2.65
C HIS A 55 5.47 6.40 -2.35
N GLY A 56 5.27 6.74 -1.07
CA GLY A 56 4.89 8.10 -0.68
C GLY A 56 3.46 8.48 -1.09
N SER A 57 2.61 7.49 -1.30
CA SER A 57 1.19 7.66 -1.57
C SER A 57 0.35 7.16 -0.40
N LEU A 58 -0.97 7.24 -0.49
CA LEU A 58 -1.90 6.78 0.53
C LEU A 58 -2.74 5.62 -0.03
N GLY A 59 -2.59 4.44 0.55
CA GLY A 59 -3.38 3.28 0.20
C GLY A 59 -4.58 3.12 1.13
N ILE A 60 -5.78 3.01 0.58
CA ILE A 60 -7.01 2.83 1.34
C ILE A 60 -7.82 1.69 0.73
N LEU A 61 -8.25 0.76 1.58
CA LEU A 61 -9.08 -0.36 1.20
C LEU A 61 -10.53 -0.11 1.60
N PHE A 62 -11.44 -0.29 0.64
CA PHE A 62 -12.87 -0.36 0.90
C PHE A 62 -13.34 -1.80 0.74
N GLU A 63 -13.58 -2.47 1.86
CA GLU A 63 -14.15 -3.81 1.86
C GLU A 63 -15.66 -3.74 2.00
N GLN A 64 -16.37 -4.38 1.09
CA GLN A 64 -17.81 -4.41 1.05
C GLN A 64 -18.33 -5.82 1.34
N ALA A 65 -19.31 -5.92 2.22
CA ALA A 65 -20.03 -7.17 2.44
C ALA A 65 -20.64 -7.68 1.12
N SER A 66 -20.52 -8.99 0.88
CA SER A 66 -20.95 -9.58 -0.37
C SER A 66 -22.46 -9.49 -0.57
N SER A 67 -22.88 -8.97 -1.71
CA SER A 67 -24.28 -9.00 -2.19
C SER A 67 -24.44 -10.00 -3.35
N ARG A 68 -23.69 -11.11 -3.30
CA ARG A 68 -23.72 -12.16 -4.33
C ARG A 68 -25.16 -12.65 -4.54
N GLY A 69 -25.57 -12.80 -5.81
CA GLY A 69 -26.94 -13.17 -6.17
C GLY A 69 -27.93 -12.01 -6.14
N HIS A 70 -27.45 -10.76 -6.07
CA HIS A 70 -28.19 -9.50 -6.08
C HIS A 70 -28.97 -9.19 -4.80
N LEU A 71 -29.23 -10.16 -3.96
CA LEU A 71 -29.91 -10.04 -2.69
C LEU A 71 -29.30 -11.02 -1.69
N GLN A 72 -28.84 -10.50 -0.55
CA GLN A 72 -28.21 -11.29 0.48
C GLN A 72 -28.83 -10.95 1.84
N ASP A 73 -29.41 -11.95 2.50
CA ASP A 73 -29.88 -11.78 3.86
C ASP A 73 -28.71 -11.80 4.85
N SER A 74 -28.72 -10.91 5.82
CA SER A 74 -27.74 -10.81 6.89
C SER A 74 -28.43 -10.52 8.23
N ASP A 75 -27.68 -10.65 9.32
CA ASP A 75 -28.17 -10.33 10.68
C ASP A 75 -28.58 -8.85 10.82
N HIS A 76 -28.14 -8.00 9.90
CA HIS A 76 -28.45 -6.55 9.85
C HIS A 76 -29.51 -6.19 8.80
N GLY A 77 -30.20 -7.19 8.26
CA GLY A 77 -31.20 -7.02 7.21
C GLY A 77 -30.69 -7.43 5.83
N THR A 78 -31.50 -7.16 4.84
CA THR A 78 -31.25 -7.57 3.45
C THR A 78 -30.29 -6.59 2.77
N LEU A 79 -29.17 -7.07 2.26
CA LEU A 79 -28.21 -6.32 1.47
C LEU A 79 -28.49 -6.52 -0.03
N LYS A 80 -28.74 -5.43 -0.75
CA LYS A 80 -28.97 -5.46 -2.20
C LYS A 80 -27.68 -5.14 -2.95
N PHE A 81 -27.53 -5.66 -4.15
CA PHE A 81 -26.37 -5.33 -5.02
C PHE A 81 -26.30 -3.83 -5.34
N SER A 82 -27.46 -3.17 -5.50
CA SER A 82 -27.51 -1.70 -5.66
C SER A 82 -26.93 -0.94 -4.48
N ASP A 83 -27.11 -1.44 -3.25
CA ASP A 83 -26.62 -0.80 -2.03
C ASP A 83 -25.07 -0.89 -1.99
N THR A 84 -24.52 -2.05 -2.39
CA THR A 84 -23.04 -2.22 -2.46
C THR A 84 -22.42 -1.31 -3.53
N ILE A 85 -23.07 -1.15 -4.69
CA ILE A 85 -22.64 -0.19 -5.71
C ILE A 85 -22.67 1.22 -5.14
N GLN A 86 -23.76 1.62 -4.51
CA GLN A 86 -23.92 2.94 -3.91
C GLN A 86 -22.84 3.24 -2.87
N ASN A 87 -22.51 2.27 -2.01
CA ASN A 87 -21.46 2.40 -1.00
C ASN A 87 -20.09 2.64 -1.65
N GLN A 88 -19.73 1.86 -2.67
CA GLN A 88 -18.46 2.01 -3.39
C GLN A 88 -18.37 3.36 -4.13
N VAL A 89 -19.45 3.81 -4.74
CA VAL A 89 -19.52 5.14 -5.38
C VAL A 89 -19.37 6.24 -4.33
N THR A 90 -20.09 6.14 -3.21
CA THR A 90 -20.06 7.13 -2.12
C THR A 90 -18.64 7.27 -1.55
N THR A 91 -17.97 6.16 -1.25
CA THR A 91 -16.60 6.17 -0.72
C THR A 91 -15.60 6.69 -1.76
N SER A 92 -15.76 6.33 -3.03
CA SER A 92 -14.91 6.86 -4.11
C SER A 92 -15.03 8.38 -4.25
N LEU A 93 -16.24 8.92 -4.25
CA LEU A 93 -16.47 10.37 -4.32
C LEU A 93 -15.96 11.10 -3.08
N SER A 94 -16.11 10.50 -1.88
CA SER A 94 -15.57 11.08 -0.65
C SER A 94 -14.04 11.06 -0.62
N THR A 95 -13.39 10.12 -1.29
CA THR A 95 -11.93 10.13 -1.49
C THR A 95 -11.48 11.38 -2.24
N PHE A 96 -12.16 11.73 -3.33
CA PHE A 96 -11.83 12.97 -4.07
C PHE A 96 -12.05 14.22 -3.22
N ALA A 97 -13.14 14.27 -2.44
CA ALA A 97 -13.40 15.39 -1.55
C ALA A 97 -12.32 15.52 -0.46
N GLY A 98 -11.95 14.40 0.17
CA GLY A 98 -10.89 14.35 1.17
C GLY A 98 -9.51 14.72 0.60
N ALA A 99 -9.18 14.20 -0.58
CA ALA A 99 -7.93 14.51 -1.27
C ALA A 99 -7.85 16.01 -1.64
N LEU A 100 -8.94 16.59 -2.12
CA LEU A 100 -8.98 18.02 -2.44
C LEU A 100 -8.80 18.90 -1.19
N ALA A 101 -9.47 18.54 -0.09
CA ALA A 101 -9.36 19.27 1.17
C ALA A 101 -7.96 19.18 1.79
N ASN A 102 -7.27 18.07 1.60
CA ASN A 102 -5.93 17.81 2.14
C ASN A 102 -4.82 17.93 1.07
N LYS A 103 -5.12 18.54 -0.08
CA LYS A 103 -4.22 18.55 -1.24
C LYS A 103 -2.79 18.97 -0.90
N GLN A 104 -2.63 20.10 -0.19
CA GLN A 104 -1.30 20.61 0.13
C GLN A 104 -0.55 19.63 1.02
N ALA A 105 -1.18 19.12 2.08
CA ALA A 105 -0.55 18.18 3.00
C ALA A 105 -0.15 16.85 2.32
N ILE A 106 -0.92 16.39 1.32
CA ILE A 106 -0.60 15.20 0.53
C ILE A 106 0.60 15.45 -0.38
N VAL A 107 0.66 16.62 -1.02
CA VAL A 107 1.81 17.00 -1.88
C VAL A 107 3.07 17.16 -1.04
N ASP A 108 2.99 17.86 0.09
CA ASP A 108 4.12 18.04 1.00
C ASP A 108 4.63 16.68 1.51
N TYR A 109 3.72 15.77 1.85
CA TYR A 109 4.07 14.41 2.27
C TYR A 109 4.86 13.65 1.20
N GLN A 110 4.51 13.77 -0.08
CA GLN A 110 5.27 13.11 -1.15
C GLN A 110 6.71 13.62 -1.25
N VAL A 111 6.90 14.92 -1.07
CA VAL A 111 8.24 15.54 -1.06
C VAL A 111 9.03 15.08 0.16
N GLU A 112 8.43 15.17 1.35
CA GLU A 112 9.04 14.72 2.60
C GLU A 112 9.42 13.23 2.56
N PHE A 113 8.55 12.38 2.00
CA PHE A 113 8.82 10.95 1.83
C PHE A 113 10.08 10.70 0.99
N ALA A 114 10.20 11.40 -0.14
CA ALA A 114 11.36 11.26 -1.01
C ALA A 114 12.66 11.75 -0.33
N GLU A 115 12.61 12.80 0.47
CA GLU A 115 13.76 13.32 1.22
C GLU A 115 14.16 12.36 2.34
N GLN A 116 13.20 11.92 3.16
CA GLN A 116 13.44 10.95 4.23
C GLN A 116 14.01 9.63 3.71
N THR A 117 13.52 9.14 2.57
CA THR A 117 14.05 7.92 1.94
C THR A 117 15.52 8.08 1.55
N LYS A 118 15.91 9.24 1.02
CA LYS A 118 17.32 9.53 0.70
C LYS A 118 18.21 9.55 1.94
N ASP A 119 17.69 10.10 3.04
CA ASP A 119 18.45 10.16 4.29
C ASP A 119 18.59 8.77 4.92
N LEU A 120 17.53 7.96 4.91
CA LEU A 120 17.60 6.56 5.35
C LEU A 120 18.65 5.77 4.57
N ILE A 121 18.74 5.96 3.23
CA ILE A 121 19.73 5.28 2.40
C ILE A 121 21.17 5.70 2.77
N LYS A 122 21.39 6.97 3.12
CA LYS A 122 22.74 7.45 3.52
C LYS A 122 23.18 6.88 4.86
N ASP A 123 22.22 6.70 5.77
CA ASP A 123 22.48 6.25 7.14
C ASP A 123 22.49 4.72 7.28
N ASP A 124 22.18 3.98 6.20
CA ASP A 124 22.17 2.52 6.17
C ASP A 124 23.58 1.97 5.88
N ASP A 125 24.04 1.06 6.74
CA ASP A 125 25.30 0.33 6.54
C ASP A 125 25.26 -0.63 5.34
N LEU A 126 24.07 -0.95 4.83
CA LEU A 126 23.85 -1.84 3.70
C LEU A 126 24.02 -1.10 2.36
N ALA A 127 25.15 -1.30 1.69
CA ALA A 127 25.41 -0.71 0.39
C ALA A 127 24.69 -1.35 -0.79
N GLY A 128 24.27 -2.62 -0.65
CA GLY A 128 23.58 -3.35 -1.70
C GLY A 128 23.53 -4.86 -1.46
N TYR A 129 22.92 -5.58 -2.38
CA TYR A 129 22.80 -7.03 -2.34
C TYR A 129 23.59 -7.68 -3.46
N LEU A 130 24.26 -8.79 -3.15
CA LEU A 130 24.86 -9.67 -4.14
C LEU A 130 23.92 -10.85 -4.37
N LEU A 131 23.57 -11.08 -5.63
CA LEU A 131 22.65 -12.14 -6.02
C LEU A 131 23.40 -13.16 -6.87
N ASN A 132 23.27 -14.44 -6.55
CA ASN A 132 23.86 -15.52 -7.34
C ASN A 132 22.89 -16.73 -7.31
N GLU A 133 22.44 -17.17 -8.48
CA GLU A 133 21.62 -18.36 -8.65
C GLU A 133 22.23 -19.24 -9.75
N LYS A 134 22.71 -20.43 -9.36
CA LYS A 134 23.41 -21.34 -10.27
C LYS A 134 22.53 -22.44 -10.86
N PHE A 135 21.40 -22.74 -10.21
CA PHE A 135 20.60 -23.91 -10.52
C PHE A 135 19.31 -23.58 -11.25
N ASP A 136 18.66 -22.47 -10.91
CA ASP A 136 17.37 -22.06 -11.46
C ASP A 136 17.44 -20.68 -12.14
N GLN A 137 18.03 -20.67 -13.32
CA GLN A 137 18.17 -19.45 -14.12
C GLN A 137 16.82 -18.85 -14.52
N ALA A 138 15.79 -19.68 -14.68
CA ALA A 138 14.45 -19.19 -15.01
C ALA A 138 13.83 -18.38 -13.86
N ARG A 139 13.98 -18.87 -12.63
CA ARG A 139 13.54 -18.13 -11.41
C ARG A 139 14.36 -16.85 -11.24
N PHE A 140 15.66 -16.91 -11.47
CA PHE A 140 16.52 -15.74 -11.38
C PHE A 140 16.13 -14.65 -12.38
N SER A 141 15.89 -15.03 -13.64
CA SER A 141 15.40 -14.09 -14.66
C SER A 141 14.06 -13.47 -14.25
N LYS A 142 13.14 -14.26 -13.68
CA LYS A 142 11.86 -13.74 -13.17
C LYS A 142 12.04 -12.74 -12.05
N MET A 143 12.97 -12.96 -11.13
CA MET A 143 13.29 -12.00 -10.08
C MET A 143 13.85 -10.71 -10.68
N LEU A 144 14.76 -10.77 -11.66
CA LEU A 144 15.30 -9.60 -12.33
C LEU A 144 14.21 -8.81 -13.08
N GLU A 145 13.25 -9.49 -13.71
CA GLU A 145 12.06 -8.85 -14.29
C GLU A 145 11.25 -8.06 -13.26
N ILE A 146 11.06 -8.63 -12.05
CA ILE A 146 10.36 -7.94 -10.94
C ILE A 146 11.16 -6.73 -10.49
N LEU A 147 12.46 -6.86 -10.26
CA LEU A 147 13.31 -5.72 -9.90
C LEU A 147 13.22 -4.59 -10.94
N SER A 148 13.28 -4.95 -12.22
CA SER A 148 13.14 -4.00 -13.33
C SER A 148 11.78 -3.31 -13.34
N ALA A 149 10.69 -4.05 -13.11
CA ALA A 149 9.33 -3.50 -13.03
C ALA A 149 9.17 -2.48 -11.88
N HIS A 150 9.92 -2.68 -10.79
CA HIS A 150 9.99 -1.75 -9.65
C HIS A 150 11.08 -0.68 -9.79
N GLN A 151 11.74 -0.58 -10.95
CA GLN A 151 12.82 0.37 -11.22
C GLN A 151 14.02 0.23 -10.26
N ILE A 152 14.20 -0.96 -9.68
CA ILE A 152 15.36 -1.29 -8.84
C ILE A 152 16.52 -1.62 -9.77
N GLN A 153 17.60 -0.85 -9.63
CA GLN A 153 18.78 -1.04 -10.46
C GLN A 153 19.58 -2.26 -10.01
N TYR A 154 20.02 -3.06 -10.97
CA TYR A 154 20.97 -4.14 -10.77
C TYR A 154 21.98 -4.17 -11.90
N PHE A 155 23.15 -4.70 -11.62
CA PHE A 155 24.27 -4.73 -12.54
C PHE A 155 24.92 -6.11 -12.52
N PRO A 156 25.37 -6.65 -13.67
CA PRO A 156 26.17 -7.86 -13.68
C PRO A 156 27.51 -7.63 -12.98
N LEU A 157 28.01 -8.61 -12.26
CA LEU A 157 29.36 -8.60 -11.73
C LEU A 157 30.36 -8.67 -12.91
N ILE A 158 31.33 -7.77 -12.92
CA ILE A 158 32.40 -7.75 -13.93
C ILE A 158 33.63 -8.54 -13.49
N LYS A 159 33.69 -8.95 -12.23
CA LYS A 159 34.72 -9.79 -11.63
C LYS A 159 34.19 -10.49 -10.40
N ASN A 160 34.79 -11.62 -10.04
CA ASN A 160 34.42 -12.34 -8.85
C ASN A 160 34.62 -11.50 -7.58
N VAL A 161 33.63 -11.55 -6.70
CA VAL A 161 33.66 -10.86 -5.40
C VAL A 161 33.53 -11.91 -4.30
N LYS A 162 34.36 -11.78 -3.26
CA LYS A 162 34.31 -12.66 -2.08
C LYS A 162 33.77 -11.88 -0.90
N VAL A 163 32.65 -12.36 -0.33
CA VAL A 163 32.02 -11.80 0.86
C VAL A 163 31.73 -12.96 1.83
N ASP A 164 32.14 -12.82 3.08
CA ASP A 164 31.94 -13.80 4.15
C ASP A 164 32.34 -15.25 3.77
N GLY A 165 33.41 -15.37 3.00
CA GLY A 165 33.92 -16.68 2.54
C GLY A 165 33.21 -17.24 1.30
N GLN A 166 32.11 -16.68 0.87
CA GLN A 166 31.40 -17.05 -0.35
C GLN A 166 31.92 -16.26 -1.56
N ILE A 167 32.03 -16.91 -2.71
CA ILE A 167 32.42 -16.31 -3.99
C ILE A 167 31.17 -16.11 -4.84
N PHE A 168 31.00 -14.87 -5.30
CA PHE A 168 29.98 -14.45 -6.27
C PHE A 168 30.69 -14.23 -7.61
N ASP A 169 30.19 -14.85 -8.67
CA ASP A 169 30.71 -14.87 -10.03
C ASP A 169 29.64 -14.56 -11.08
#